data_8270fff650c19c159c9e6c26ed0b343a
#
_entry.id   8270fff650c19c159c9e6c26ed0b343a
#
_cell.length_a   1.000
_cell.length_b   1.000
_cell.length_c   1.000
_cell.angle_alpha   90.00
_cell.angle_beta   90.00
_cell.angle_gamma   90.00
#
_symmetry.space_group_name_H-M   'P 1'
#
loop_
_entity.id
_entity.type
_entity.pdbx_description
1 polymer ?
#
loop_
_entity_poly.entity_id
_entity_poly.type
_entity_poly.pdbx_seq_one_letter_code
_entity_poly.pdbx_strand_id
1 'polypeptide(L)'
;MTTPTPVAALGDSITHGGGAMTTPPGYLLYDWETYSVVPVKNLGYSGNTTQAMLERFETDVLPFSPRVLVIMGGVNDYRGTTMGSETVEHLIAIRDKCDAYGIIPVFATVTPINPGLIERYGQIETPPADWQVHRAYINHWILEQTYAVDVGRTVEDASGWMATKYTTDGLHPDYAGKRMIGEAIGKYLSAHFPWITKGLEKKPIVLPEAAN
;
A
#
# COMPACT_ATOMS: atom_id res chain seq x y z
N MET A 1 -26.87 -5.97 9.57
CA MET A 1 -26.17 -6.36 8.33
C MET A 1 -25.25 -5.19 7.98
N THR A 2 -23.95 -5.37 8.01
CA THR A 2 -22.99 -4.33 7.60
C THR A 2 -23.10 -4.15 6.10
N THR A 3 -23.23 -2.90 5.66
CA THR A 3 -23.22 -2.59 4.21
C THR A 3 -21.88 -3.10 3.65
N PRO A 4 -21.88 -3.92 2.57
CA PRO A 4 -20.63 -4.41 1.99
C PRO A 4 -19.76 -3.21 1.61
N THR A 5 -18.52 -3.17 2.08
CA THR A 5 -17.57 -2.15 1.67
C THR A 5 -17.05 -2.57 0.29
N PRO A 6 -17.33 -1.80 -0.78
CA PRO A 6 -17.03 -2.26 -2.14
C PRO A 6 -15.54 -2.41 -2.40
N VAL A 7 -14.69 -1.72 -1.63
CA VAL A 7 -13.22 -1.75 -1.76
C VAL A 7 -12.57 -2.06 -0.41
N ALA A 8 -11.64 -2.99 -0.41
CA ALA A 8 -10.74 -3.21 0.72
C ALA A 8 -9.28 -3.10 0.26
N ALA A 9 -8.36 -2.93 1.21
CA ALA A 9 -6.93 -2.87 0.95
C ALA A 9 -6.19 -3.86 1.85
N LEU A 10 -5.57 -4.86 1.25
CA LEU A 10 -4.69 -5.83 1.89
C LEU A 10 -3.25 -5.34 1.77
N GLY A 11 -2.53 -5.27 2.88
CA GLY A 11 -1.16 -4.75 2.86
C GLY A 11 -0.43 -4.87 4.19
N ASP A 12 0.73 -4.26 4.24
CA ASP A 12 1.63 -4.21 5.39
C ASP A 12 1.44 -2.94 6.25
N SER A 13 2.51 -2.47 6.93
CA SER A 13 2.48 -1.25 7.75
C SER A 13 2.14 0.02 6.95
N ILE A 14 2.44 0.06 5.65
CA ILE A 14 2.13 1.21 4.82
C ILE A 14 0.61 1.34 4.63
N THR A 15 -0.11 0.24 4.55
CA THR A 15 -1.58 0.21 4.54
C THR A 15 -2.16 0.27 5.95
N HIS A 16 -1.56 -0.44 6.93
CA HIS A 16 -2.02 -0.40 8.32
C HIS A 16 -2.12 1.03 8.88
N GLY A 17 -1.19 1.89 8.48
CA GLY A 17 -1.13 3.28 8.92
C GLY A 17 -0.08 3.52 10.01
N GLY A 18 0.07 4.79 10.38
CA GLY A 18 0.91 5.14 11.53
C GLY A 18 2.30 5.67 11.23
N GLY A 19 2.71 5.89 10.00
CA GLY A 19 3.98 6.55 9.65
C GLY A 19 5.22 5.94 10.35
N ALA A 20 6.21 6.77 10.64
CA ALA A 20 7.35 6.37 11.45
C ALA A 20 6.90 5.80 12.79
N MET A 21 7.48 4.65 13.21
CA MET A 21 7.14 3.96 14.46
C MET A 21 5.73 3.31 14.50
N THR A 22 5.06 3.18 13.35
CA THR A 22 3.73 2.56 13.30
C THR A 22 2.81 3.04 14.44
N THR A 23 2.69 4.35 14.58
CA THR A 23 1.77 4.97 15.56
C THR A 23 0.39 4.34 15.40
N PRO A 24 -0.32 4.05 16.50
CA PRO A 24 -1.59 3.32 16.46
C PRO A 24 -2.58 3.89 15.45
N PRO A 25 -3.47 3.07 14.87
CA PRO A 25 -4.39 3.43 13.78
C PRO A 25 -5.43 4.53 14.13
N GLY A 26 -5.25 5.25 15.19
CA GLY A 26 -6.03 6.46 15.52
C GLY A 26 -5.56 7.74 14.79
N TYR A 27 -4.42 7.70 14.12
CA TYR A 27 -3.88 8.85 13.39
C TYR A 27 -4.23 8.78 11.91
N LEU A 28 -5.45 9.17 11.55
CA LEU A 28 -5.98 9.12 10.17
C LEU A 28 -5.09 9.82 9.14
N LEU A 29 -4.27 10.80 9.52
CA LEU A 29 -3.33 11.46 8.62
C LEU A 29 -2.23 10.53 8.11
N TYR A 30 -1.95 9.43 8.80
CA TYR A 30 -1.00 8.41 8.38
C TYR A 30 -1.63 7.22 7.69
N ASP A 31 -2.95 7.26 7.43
CA ASP A 31 -3.67 6.27 6.66
C ASP A 31 -3.88 6.81 5.25
N TRP A 32 -3.32 6.17 4.25
CA TRP A 32 -3.46 6.65 2.87
C TRP A 32 -4.93 6.65 2.39
N GLU A 33 -5.77 5.79 2.95
CA GLU A 33 -7.20 5.72 2.64
C GLU A 33 -7.93 7.03 2.96
N THR A 34 -7.44 7.79 3.96
CA THR A 34 -7.97 9.11 4.32
C THR A 34 -7.94 10.09 3.13
N TYR A 35 -6.96 9.93 2.24
CA TYR A 35 -6.79 10.79 1.07
C TYR A 35 -7.42 10.23 -0.20
N SER A 36 -7.97 9.04 -0.14
CA SER A 36 -8.70 8.44 -1.26
C SER A 36 -10.11 9.02 -1.34
N VAL A 37 -10.53 9.42 -2.56
CA VAL A 37 -11.94 9.83 -2.83
C VAL A 37 -12.90 8.65 -2.81
N VAL A 38 -12.37 7.42 -2.80
CA VAL A 38 -13.11 6.16 -2.69
C VAL A 38 -12.94 5.65 -1.27
N PRO A 39 -14.02 5.34 -0.54
CA PRO A 39 -13.92 4.68 0.75
C PRO A 39 -13.28 3.29 0.61
N VAL A 40 -12.27 3.04 1.43
CA VAL A 40 -11.51 1.78 1.42
C VAL A 40 -11.53 1.19 2.83
N LYS A 41 -11.81 -0.12 2.93
CA LYS A 41 -11.65 -0.86 4.19
C LYS A 41 -10.19 -1.24 4.35
N ASN A 42 -9.54 -0.69 5.36
CA ASN A 42 -8.16 -1.02 5.70
C ASN A 42 -8.07 -2.42 6.30
N LEU A 43 -7.28 -3.29 5.67
CA LEU A 43 -6.89 -4.63 6.11
C LEU A 43 -5.36 -4.76 6.14
N GLY A 44 -4.65 -3.64 6.37
CA GLY A 44 -3.21 -3.63 6.57
C GLY A 44 -2.81 -4.24 7.91
N TYR A 45 -1.66 -4.91 7.95
CA TYR A 45 -1.07 -5.44 9.17
C TYR A 45 0.43 -5.15 9.19
N SER A 46 0.87 -4.42 10.20
CA SER A 46 2.27 -3.98 10.31
C SER A 46 3.24 -5.17 10.31
N GLY A 47 4.32 -5.05 9.54
CA GLY A 47 5.35 -6.08 9.42
C GLY A 47 5.03 -7.24 8.46
N ASN A 48 3.83 -7.27 7.86
CA ASN A 48 3.48 -8.36 6.95
C ASN A 48 4.39 -8.39 5.72
N THR A 49 4.88 -9.59 5.40
CA THR A 49 5.39 -9.97 4.09
C THR A 49 4.22 -10.35 3.18
N THR A 50 4.48 -10.52 1.90
CA THR A 50 3.46 -11.02 0.95
C THR A 50 3.00 -12.42 1.28
N GLN A 51 3.88 -13.27 1.85
CA GLN A 51 3.50 -14.57 2.39
C GLN A 51 2.47 -14.43 3.52
N ALA A 52 2.75 -13.58 4.51
CA ALA A 52 1.82 -13.36 5.61
C ALA A 52 0.47 -12.78 5.14
N MET A 53 0.49 -11.90 4.12
CA MET A 53 -0.73 -11.40 3.48
C MET A 53 -1.53 -12.53 2.82
N LEU A 54 -0.86 -13.47 2.13
CA LEU A 54 -1.46 -14.64 1.51
C LEU A 54 -2.10 -15.58 2.54
N GLU A 55 -1.41 -15.85 3.63
CA GLU A 55 -1.86 -16.74 4.70
C GLU A 55 -3.14 -16.27 5.39
N ARG A 56 -3.30 -14.95 5.56
CA ARG A 56 -4.48 -14.36 6.21
C ARG A 56 -5.59 -13.92 5.24
N PHE A 57 -5.47 -14.22 3.96
CA PHE A 57 -6.42 -13.76 2.95
C PHE A 57 -7.88 -14.14 3.28
N GLU A 58 -8.14 -15.43 3.56
CA GLU A 58 -9.49 -15.90 3.84
C GLU A 58 -10.05 -15.33 5.13
N THR A 59 -9.24 -15.22 6.16
CA THR A 59 -9.69 -14.74 7.48
C THR A 59 -9.96 -13.24 7.51
N ASP A 60 -9.21 -12.46 6.72
CA ASP A 60 -9.25 -11.01 6.82
C ASP A 60 -10.00 -10.36 5.64
N VAL A 61 -9.96 -10.95 4.43
CA VAL A 61 -10.59 -10.36 3.25
C VAL A 61 -12.03 -10.83 3.09
N LEU A 62 -12.28 -12.14 3.17
CA LEU A 62 -13.59 -12.71 2.84
C LEU A 62 -14.74 -12.25 3.76
N PRO A 63 -14.54 -11.99 5.07
CA PRO A 63 -15.61 -11.47 5.92
C PRO A 63 -16.21 -10.15 5.46
N PHE A 64 -15.44 -9.34 4.70
CA PHE A 64 -15.89 -8.05 4.17
C PHE A 64 -16.47 -8.15 2.75
N SER A 65 -16.27 -9.29 2.07
CA SER A 65 -16.77 -9.56 0.71
C SER A 65 -16.55 -8.38 -0.25
N PRO A 66 -15.31 -7.83 -0.35
CA PRO A 66 -15.06 -6.70 -1.21
C PRO A 66 -15.22 -7.10 -2.68
N ARG A 67 -15.67 -6.17 -3.53
CA ARG A 67 -15.69 -6.38 -4.99
C ARG A 67 -14.34 -6.05 -5.63
N VAL A 68 -13.57 -5.16 -5.00
CA VAL A 68 -12.22 -4.74 -5.42
C VAL A 68 -11.30 -4.85 -4.21
N LEU A 69 -10.14 -5.46 -4.40
CA LEU A 69 -9.08 -5.54 -3.40
C LEU A 69 -7.84 -4.82 -3.90
N VAL A 70 -7.47 -3.72 -3.24
CA VAL A 70 -6.16 -3.11 -3.42
C VAL A 70 -5.12 -3.94 -2.68
N ILE A 71 -4.05 -4.34 -3.36
CA ILE A 71 -2.97 -5.17 -2.81
C ILE A 71 -1.70 -4.34 -2.85
N MET A 72 -1.16 -4.00 -1.68
CA MET A 72 0.05 -3.20 -1.54
C MET A 72 0.95 -3.81 -0.47
N GLY A 73 1.95 -4.56 -0.89
CA GLY A 73 2.93 -5.23 -0.03
C GLY A 73 4.17 -5.63 -0.80
N GLY A 74 5.21 -6.07 -0.07
CA GLY A 74 6.49 -6.48 -0.64
C GLY A 74 7.68 -5.67 -0.12
N VAL A 75 7.45 -4.59 0.63
CA VAL A 75 8.55 -3.81 1.22
C VAL A 75 9.28 -4.62 2.30
N ASN A 76 8.57 -5.41 3.08
CA ASN A 76 9.18 -6.28 4.09
C ASN A 76 9.85 -7.51 3.48
N ASP A 77 9.43 -7.91 2.29
CA ASP A 77 10.01 -9.01 1.52
C ASP A 77 11.41 -8.61 1.03
N TYR A 78 11.51 -7.59 0.19
CA TYR A 78 12.79 -7.18 -0.41
C TYR A 78 13.76 -6.53 0.60
N ARG A 79 13.25 -6.00 1.71
CA ARG A 79 14.06 -5.52 2.84
C ARG A 79 14.64 -6.66 3.68
N GLY A 80 13.97 -7.80 3.68
CA GLY A 80 14.40 -9.02 4.34
C GLY A 80 15.29 -9.88 3.44
N THR A 81 15.06 -11.17 3.52
CA THR A 81 15.80 -12.18 2.74
C THR A 81 14.97 -12.81 1.62
N THR A 82 13.71 -12.37 1.44
CA THR A 82 12.82 -12.92 0.43
C THR A 82 13.20 -12.37 -0.94
N MET A 83 13.42 -13.27 -1.88
CA MET A 83 13.75 -12.91 -3.26
C MET A 83 12.55 -12.25 -3.95
N GLY A 84 12.81 -11.34 -4.88
CA GLY A 84 11.74 -10.69 -5.65
C GLY A 84 10.88 -11.68 -6.43
N SER A 85 11.45 -12.80 -6.91
CA SER A 85 10.70 -13.88 -7.58
C SER A 85 9.72 -14.57 -6.62
N GLU A 86 10.13 -14.89 -5.41
CA GLU A 86 9.30 -15.50 -4.38
C GLU A 86 8.16 -14.55 -3.95
N THR A 87 8.48 -13.26 -3.79
CA THR A 87 7.45 -12.22 -3.54
C THR A 87 6.40 -12.21 -4.64
N VAL A 88 6.81 -12.31 -5.91
CA VAL A 88 5.88 -12.38 -7.05
C VAL A 88 5.04 -13.65 -7.02
N GLU A 89 5.59 -14.81 -6.64
CA GLU A 89 4.82 -16.04 -6.48
C GLU A 89 3.70 -15.89 -5.44
N HIS A 90 3.98 -15.22 -4.31
CA HIS A 90 2.95 -14.92 -3.31
C HIS A 90 1.87 -13.96 -3.87
N LEU A 91 2.26 -12.93 -4.63
CA LEU A 91 1.30 -12.01 -5.25
C LEU A 91 0.44 -12.71 -6.32
N ILE A 92 1.00 -13.65 -7.08
CA ILE A 92 0.27 -14.52 -8.01
C ILE A 92 -0.77 -15.32 -7.24
N ALA A 93 -0.38 -15.97 -6.14
CA ALA A 93 -1.30 -16.76 -5.32
C ALA A 93 -2.43 -15.90 -4.72
N ILE A 94 -2.14 -14.65 -4.32
CA ILE A 94 -3.19 -13.71 -3.87
C ILE A 94 -4.13 -13.35 -5.02
N ARG A 95 -3.61 -13.11 -6.23
CA ARG A 95 -4.42 -12.87 -7.43
C ARG A 95 -5.35 -14.05 -7.71
N ASP A 96 -4.82 -15.25 -7.70
CA ASP A 96 -5.57 -16.47 -7.98
C ASP A 96 -6.69 -16.71 -6.93
N LYS A 97 -6.46 -16.34 -5.66
CA LYS A 97 -7.51 -16.30 -4.64
C LYS A 97 -8.57 -15.25 -4.98
N CYS A 98 -8.17 -14.05 -5.39
CA CYS A 98 -9.14 -13.03 -5.82
C CYS A 98 -10.03 -13.55 -6.95
N ASP A 99 -9.44 -14.18 -7.96
CA ASP A 99 -10.16 -14.74 -9.10
C ASP A 99 -11.13 -15.86 -8.64
N ALA A 100 -10.70 -16.74 -7.74
CA ALA A 100 -11.53 -17.83 -7.20
C ALA A 100 -12.75 -17.31 -6.44
N TYR A 101 -12.65 -16.15 -5.79
CA TYR A 101 -13.74 -15.53 -5.03
C TYR A 101 -14.48 -14.41 -5.79
N GLY A 102 -14.15 -14.18 -7.07
CA GLY A 102 -14.78 -13.12 -7.88
C GLY A 102 -14.46 -11.70 -7.41
N ILE A 103 -13.30 -11.50 -6.78
CA ILE A 103 -12.77 -10.23 -6.33
C ILE A 103 -11.86 -9.67 -7.40
N ILE A 104 -11.97 -8.39 -7.74
CA ILE A 104 -11.10 -7.74 -8.71
C ILE A 104 -9.82 -7.28 -7.98
N PRO A 105 -8.64 -7.85 -8.28
CA PRO A 105 -7.38 -7.38 -7.70
C PRO A 105 -6.89 -6.10 -8.38
N VAL A 106 -6.47 -5.13 -7.59
CA VAL A 106 -5.78 -3.92 -8.02
C VAL A 106 -4.43 -3.87 -7.32
N PHE A 107 -3.35 -4.07 -8.05
CA PHE A 107 -2.01 -4.07 -7.49
C PHE A 107 -1.44 -2.64 -7.42
N ALA A 108 -0.92 -2.26 -6.26
CA ALA A 108 -0.15 -1.04 -6.08
C ALA A 108 1.35 -1.37 -6.04
N THR A 109 2.17 -0.61 -6.78
CA THR A 109 3.61 -0.82 -6.77
C THR A 109 4.20 -0.65 -5.37
N VAL A 110 5.24 -1.42 -5.06
CA VAL A 110 5.94 -1.36 -3.79
C VAL A 110 6.71 -0.03 -3.69
N THR A 111 6.52 0.67 -2.59
CA THR A 111 7.20 1.95 -2.34
C THR A 111 8.70 1.77 -2.25
N PRO A 112 9.52 2.78 -2.63
CA PRO A 112 10.95 2.77 -2.34
C PRO A 112 11.19 2.92 -0.84
N ILE A 113 12.45 2.70 -0.45
CA ILE A 113 12.98 3.07 0.86
C ILE A 113 14.07 4.15 0.69
N ASN A 114 14.49 4.76 1.80
CA ASN A 114 15.63 5.67 1.84
C ASN A 114 16.69 5.11 2.79
N PRO A 115 17.70 4.39 2.29
CA PRO A 115 18.71 3.73 3.13
C PRO A 115 19.46 4.70 4.03
N GLY A 116 19.74 5.90 3.55
CA GLY A 116 20.47 6.91 4.33
C GLY A 116 19.67 7.44 5.53
N LEU A 117 18.33 7.49 5.43
CA LEU A 117 17.48 7.81 6.57
C LEU A 117 17.31 6.61 7.50
N ILE A 118 17.19 5.39 6.96
CA ILE A 118 17.15 4.16 7.75
C ILE A 118 18.38 4.06 8.65
N GLU A 119 19.57 4.24 8.08
CA GLU A 119 20.83 4.23 8.83
C GLU A 119 20.86 5.32 9.91
N ARG A 120 20.46 6.55 9.57
CA ARG A 120 20.42 7.66 10.52
C ARG A 120 19.41 7.45 11.65
N TYR A 121 18.25 6.88 11.33
CA TYR A 121 17.20 6.59 12.30
C TYR A 121 17.61 5.48 13.28
N GLY A 122 18.35 4.46 12.79
CA GLY A 122 19.02 3.45 13.61
C GLY A 122 18.09 2.47 14.34
N GLN A 123 16.80 2.47 14.04
CA GLN A 123 15.80 1.57 14.64
C GLN A 123 15.20 0.59 13.62
N ILE A 124 15.60 0.70 12.37
CA ILE A 124 15.17 -0.14 11.26
C ILE A 124 16.40 -0.87 10.73
N GLU A 125 16.26 -2.15 10.49
CA GLU A 125 17.34 -2.97 9.95
C GLU A 125 17.79 -2.47 8.57
N THR A 126 19.10 -2.41 8.36
CA THR A 126 19.67 -1.99 7.07
C THR A 126 19.24 -2.96 5.97
N PRO A 127 18.68 -2.48 4.88
CA PRO A 127 18.27 -3.34 3.79
C PRO A 127 19.48 -3.97 3.08
N PRO A 128 19.31 -5.12 2.39
CA PRO A 128 20.35 -5.70 1.55
C PRO A 128 20.76 -4.72 0.44
N ALA A 129 22.02 -4.84 -0.02
CA ALA A 129 22.59 -3.90 -1.00
C ALA A 129 21.86 -3.92 -2.37
N ASP A 130 21.22 -5.04 -2.69
CA ASP A 130 20.50 -5.28 -3.95
C ASP A 130 18.98 -5.06 -3.85
N TRP A 131 18.49 -4.45 -2.79
CA TRP A 131 17.06 -4.21 -2.57
C TRP A 131 16.35 -3.55 -3.77
N GLN A 132 17.03 -2.66 -4.49
CA GLN A 132 16.47 -2.01 -5.67
C GLN A 132 16.20 -2.99 -6.82
N VAL A 133 17.04 -4.03 -6.96
CA VAL A 133 16.86 -5.07 -7.97
C VAL A 133 15.60 -5.87 -7.67
N HIS A 134 15.42 -6.27 -6.43
CA HIS A 134 14.22 -7.01 -6.00
C HIS A 134 12.95 -6.16 -6.12
N ARG A 135 13.00 -4.91 -5.66
CA ARG A 135 11.88 -3.98 -5.82
C ARG A 135 11.52 -3.76 -7.29
N ALA A 136 12.52 -3.56 -8.15
CA ALA A 136 12.30 -3.36 -9.59
C ALA A 136 11.65 -4.58 -10.24
N TYR A 137 12.08 -5.80 -9.86
CA TYR A 137 11.50 -7.05 -10.34
C TYR A 137 10.02 -7.17 -9.94
N ILE A 138 9.71 -6.93 -8.67
CA ILE A 138 8.35 -6.98 -8.15
C ILE A 138 7.46 -5.94 -8.86
N ASN A 139 7.93 -4.70 -8.94
CA ASN A 139 7.16 -3.61 -9.56
C ASN A 139 6.97 -3.81 -11.06
N HIS A 140 7.94 -4.41 -11.76
CA HIS A 140 7.78 -4.78 -13.17
C HIS A 140 6.60 -5.74 -13.34
N TRP A 141 6.55 -6.82 -12.56
CA TRP A 141 5.45 -7.77 -12.59
C TRP A 141 4.10 -7.10 -12.23
N ILE A 142 4.09 -6.25 -11.19
CA ILE A 142 2.87 -5.52 -10.77
C ILE A 142 2.32 -4.68 -11.93
N LEU A 143 3.18 -3.94 -12.63
CA LEU A 143 2.76 -3.04 -13.71
C LEU A 143 2.27 -3.76 -14.96
N GLU A 144 2.53 -5.06 -15.11
CA GLU A 144 1.98 -5.91 -16.17
C GLU A 144 0.56 -6.43 -15.86
N GLN A 145 0.05 -6.24 -14.63
CA GLN A 145 -1.28 -6.71 -14.28
C GLN A 145 -2.38 -5.83 -14.92
N THR A 146 -3.55 -6.43 -15.13
CA THR A 146 -4.72 -5.74 -15.74
C THR A 146 -5.09 -4.46 -14.99
N TYR A 147 -5.01 -4.49 -13.67
CA TYR A 147 -5.25 -3.32 -12.83
C TYR A 147 -4.04 -3.09 -11.92
N ALA A 148 -3.26 -2.08 -12.26
CA ALA A 148 -2.07 -1.69 -11.52
C ALA A 148 -1.98 -0.17 -11.36
N VAL A 149 -1.53 0.29 -10.20
CA VAL A 149 -1.31 1.70 -9.92
C VAL A 149 0.10 1.92 -9.42
N ASP A 150 0.84 2.82 -10.09
CA ASP A 150 2.23 3.12 -9.75
C ASP A 150 2.30 4.16 -8.60
N VAL A 151 2.11 3.68 -7.38
CA VAL A 151 2.20 4.53 -6.17
C VAL A 151 3.65 4.77 -5.75
N GLY A 152 4.54 3.81 -5.99
CA GLY A 152 5.95 3.92 -5.61
C GLY A 152 6.60 5.14 -6.23
N ARG A 153 6.31 5.42 -7.50
CA ARG A 153 6.84 6.59 -8.21
C ARG A 153 6.35 7.92 -7.66
N THR A 154 5.21 7.96 -6.99
CA THR A 154 4.66 9.21 -6.44
C THR A 154 5.48 9.75 -5.26
N VAL A 155 6.24 8.88 -4.60
CA VAL A 155 7.06 9.21 -3.42
C VAL A 155 8.56 9.04 -3.66
N GLU A 156 8.95 8.72 -4.90
CA GLU A 156 10.34 8.46 -5.31
C GLU A 156 11.07 9.76 -5.68
N ASP A 157 12.36 9.83 -5.38
CA ASP A 157 13.26 10.87 -5.86
C ASP A 157 14.04 10.41 -7.12
N ALA A 158 14.93 11.27 -7.62
CA ALA A 158 15.72 10.99 -8.81
C ALA A 158 16.72 9.82 -8.65
N SER A 159 17.02 9.42 -7.41
CA SER A 159 17.90 8.29 -7.09
C SER A 159 17.14 6.96 -6.97
N GLY A 160 15.83 6.97 -7.12
CA GLY A 160 14.97 5.80 -6.89
C GLY A 160 14.73 5.51 -5.42
N TRP A 161 14.99 6.48 -4.53
CA TRP A 161 14.78 6.36 -3.09
C TRP A 161 13.50 7.09 -2.69
N MET A 162 12.93 6.72 -1.53
CA MET A 162 11.84 7.54 -0.97
C MET A 162 12.38 8.93 -0.66
N ALA A 163 11.75 9.94 -1.25
CA ALA A 163 12.18 11.32 -1.07
C ALA A 163 12.07 11.73 0.40
N THR A 164 13.07 12.44 0.91
CA THR A 164 13.17 12.83 2.34
C THR A 164 11.98 13.63 2.85
N LYS A 165 11.27 14.34 1.97
CA LYS A 165 10.05 15.08 2.30
C LYS A 165 8.82 14.19 2.54
N TYR A 166 8.93 12.89 2.28
CA TYR A 166 7.83 11.92 2.41
C TYR A 166 8.06 10.86 3.48
N THR A 167 9.19 10.89 4.16
CA THR A 167 9.52 9.92 5.20
C THR A 167 10.50 10.49 6.22
N THR A 168 10.33 10.12 7.47
CA THR A 168 11.25 10.50 8.55
C THR A 168 12.24 9.36 8.84
N ASP A 169 11.77 8.10 8.79
CA ASP A 169 12.57 6.91 9.14
C ASP A 169 13.18 6.21 7.93
N GLY A 170 12.83 6.64 6.72
CA GLY A 170 13.32 6.06 5.46
C GLY A 170 12.54 4.84 4.97
N LEU A 171 11.57 4.34 5.73
CA LEU A 171 10.75 3.16 5.38
C LEU A 171 9.27 3.52 5.25
N HIS A 172 8.71 4.18 6.26
CA HIS A 172 7.30 4.48 6.31
C HIS A 172 7.01 5.87 5.74
N PRO A 173 6.11 5.99 4.75
CA PRO A 173 5.64 7.29 4.32
C PRO A 173 4.97 8.04 5.48
N ASP A 174 5.33 9.31 5.68
CA ASP A 174 4.60 10.21 6.56
C ASP A 174 3.28 10.68 5.92
N TYR A 175 2.58 11.61 6.58
CA TYR A 175 1.28 12.10 6.07
C TYR A 175 1.35 12.66 4.65
N ALA A 176 2.46 13.31 4.26
CA ALA A 176 2.62 13.84 2.91
C ALA A 176 2.80 12.71 1.89
N GLY A 177 3.58 11.68 2.23
CA GLY A 177 3.74 10.48 1.41
C GLY A 177 2.44 9.66 1.32
N LYS A 178 1.74 9.49 2.44
CA LYS A 178 0.43 8.80 2.47
C LYS A 178 -0.61 9.51 1.60
N ARG A 179 -0.58 10.85 1.60
CA ARG A 179 -1.42 11.65 0.73
C ARG A 179 -1.16 11.36 -0.75
N MET A 180 0.09 11.33 -1.17
CA MET A 180 0.45 11.02 -2.57
C MET A 180 -0.05 9.64 -2.98
N ILE A 181 0.12 8.65 -2.12
CA ILE A 181 -0.34 7.27 -2.34
C ILE A 181 -1.88 7.23 -2.43
N GLY A 182 -2.57 7.80 -1.45
CA GLY A 182 -4.03 7.76 -1.36
C GLY A 182 -4.73 8.48 -2.50
N GLU A 183 -4.23 9.67 -2.90
CA GLU A 183 -4.75 10.40 -4.05
C GLU A 183 -4.55 9.61 -5.36
N ALA A 184 -3.39 8.95 -5.54
CA ALA A 184 -3.11 8.13 -6.71
C ALA A 184 -4.06 6.92 -6.79
N ILE A 185 -4.20 6.17 -5.71
CA ILE A 185 -5.10 5.00 -5.64
C ILE A 185 -6.56 5.45 -5.84
N GLY A 186 -7.00 6.49 -5.13
CA GLY A 186 -8.38 6.98 -5.23
C GLY A 186 -8.74 7.45 -6.63
N LYS A 187 -7.83 8.16 -7.29
CA LYS A 187 -7.98 8.59 -8.70
C LYS A 187 -8.07 7.38 -9.64
N TYR A 188 -7.18 6.39 -9.45
CA TYR A 188 -7.18 5.17 -10.24
C TYR A 188 -8.49 4.40 -10.10
N LEU A 189 -8.93 4.16 -8.87
CA LEU A 189 -10.17 3.44 -8.57
C LEU A 189 -11.39 4.13 -9.18
N SER A 190 -11.48 5.46 -9.04
CA SER A 190 -12.59 6.24 -9.60
C SER A 190 -12.65 6.18 -11.12
N ALA A 191 -11.49 6.16 -11.78
CA ALA A 191 -11.40 6.10 -13.24
C ALA A 191 -11.77 4.72 -13.80
N HIS A 192 -11.31 3.64 -13.16
CA HIS A 192 -11.49 2.27 -13.67
C HIS A 192 -12.78 1.62 -13.16
N PHE A 193 -13.29 2.06 -12.01
CA PHE A 193 -14.48 1.49 -11.36
C PHE A 193 -15.48 2.59 -11.00
N PRO A 194 -16.05 3.33 -11.98
CA PRO A 194 -16.93 4.48 -11.71
C PRO A 194 -18.21 4.11 -10.94
N TRP A 195 -18.58 2.83 -10.92
CA TRP A 195 -19.70 2.33 -10.13
C TRP A 195 -19.44 2.37 -8.61
N ILE A 196 -18.18 2.44 -8.16
CA ILE A 196 -17.83 2.55 -6.73
C ILE A 196 -18.22 3.92 -6.19
N THR A 197 -18.07 4.97 -6.99
CA THR A 197 -18.35 6.36 -6.60
C THR A 197 -19.79 6.80 -6.88
N LYS A 198 -20.58 5.95 -7.52
CA LYS A 198 -21.97 6.26 -7.85
C LYS A 198 -22.82 6.35 -6.57
N GLY A 199 -23.27 7.55 -6.23
CA GLY A 199 -24.06 7.82 -5.02
C GLY A 199 -23.25 8.25 -3.80
N LEU A 200 -21.91 8.37 -3.91
CA LEU A 200 -21.10 9.02 -2.89
C LEU A 200 -21.21 10.54 -3.05
N GLU A 201 -21.87 11.20 -2.10
CA GLU A 201 -21.77 12.65 -2.00
C GLU A 201 -20.32 13.02 -1.66
N LYS A 202 -19.70 13.84 -2.50
CA LYS A 202 -18.37 14.40 -2.25
C LYS A 202 -18.47 15.36 -1.06
N LYS A 203 -18.23 14.87 0.16
CA LYS A 203 -17.90 15.76 1.27
C LYS A 203 -16.40 16.03 1.18
N PRO A 204 -15.97 17.28 0.91
CA PRO A 204 -14.55 17.60 0.96
C PRO A 204 -14.05 17.35 2.39
N ILE A 205 -13.02 16.54 2.54
CA ILE A 205 -12.29 16.44 3.80
C ILE A 205 -11.51 17.76 3.93
N VAL A 206 -11.99 18.64 4.81
CA VAL A 206 -11.24 19.84 5.19
C VAL A 206 -10.16 19.37 6.18
N LEU A 207 -8.95 19.19 5.67
CA LEU A 207 -7.80 18.93 6.53
C LEU A 207 -7.48 20.18 7.33
N PRO A 208 -7.14 20.08 8.63
CA PRO A 208 -6.62 21.22 9.38
C PRO A 208 -5.36 21.72 8.69
N GLU A 209 -5.23 23.06 8.56
CA GLU A 209 -4.00 23.66 8.07
C GLU A 209 -2.84 23.17 8.95
N ALA A 210 -1.75 22.77 8.29
CA ALA A 210 -0.55 22.36 9.01
C ALA A 210 -0.13 23.55 9.90
N ALA A 211 -0.06 23.33 11.20
CA ALA A 211 0.50 24.30 12.12
C ALA A 211 1.97 24.51 11.73
N ASN A 212 2.29 25.74 11.31
CA ASN A 212 3.64 26.19 11.01
C ASN A 212 4.53 26.15 12.25
#